data_d234a36ae3cd43daec15a5a658e885be
#
_entry.id   d234a36ae3cd43daec15a5a658e885be
#
_cell.length_a   1.000
_cell.length_b   1.000
_cell.length_c   1.000
_cell.angle_alpha   90.00
_cell.angle_beta   90.00
_cell.angle_gamma   90.00
#
_symmetry.space_group_name_H-M   'P 1'
#
loop_
_entity.id
_entity.type
_entity.pdbx_description
1 polymer ?
#
loop_
_entity_poly.entity_id
_entity_poly.type
_entity_poly.pdbx_seq_one_letter_code
_entity_poly.pdbx_strand_id
1 'polypeptide(L)'
;EQVIYQYKDVVMYHLFSRMEDEMNPRAMQSEFYREVAKYDREHHSAYGKTVLCYLKNDCSATRTSAELGIHRNTVRNVIQSVEENYGISLDDAEEKMRYILSMQIEQYLS
;
A
#
# COMPACT_ATOMS: atom_id res chain seq x y z
N GLU A 1 -0.84 1.97 25.83
CA GLU A 1 -0.77 1.45 24.57
C GLU A 1 -0.27 2.40 23.57
N GLN A 2 -0.57 3.65 23.69
CA GLN A 2 -0.03 4.56 22.84
C GLN A 2 1.42 4.60 22.89
N VAL A 3 1.97 4.39 24.03
CA VAL A 3 3.37 4.44 24.21
C VAL A 3 4.06 3.47 23.35
N ILE A 4 3.50 2.41 23.13
CA ILE A 4 4.15 1.41 22.40
C ILE A 4 4.21 1.57 21.01
N TYR A 5 3.30 2.06 20.39
CA TYR A 5 3.41 1.96 19.07
C TYR A 5 4.22 2.98 18.58
N GLN A 6 4.71 3.30 19.08
CA GLN A 6 5.32 3.90 18.97
C GLN A 6 6.58 4.27 18.49
N TYR A 7 7.55 3.58 18.78
CA TYR A 7 8.87 3.93 18.33
C TYR A 7 8.97 3.94 16.83
N LYS A 8 8.50 2.91 16.15
CA LYS A 8 8.62 2.91 14.71
C LYS A 8 7.70 3.92 14.05
N ASP A 9 6.54 4.18 14.64
CA ASP A 9 5.65 5.19 14.11
C ASP A 9 6.27 6.57 14.28
N VAL A 10 6.96 6.80 15.37
CA VAL A 10 7.64 8.06 15.63
C VAL A 10 8.80 8.25 14.65
N VAL A 11 9.54 7.18 14.34
CA VAL A 11 10.65 7.27 13.40
C VAL A 11 10.13 7.69 12.02
N MET A 12 9.07 7.05 11.54
CA MET A 12 8.52 7.40 10.24
C MET A 12 7.94 8.82 10.24
N TYR A 13 7.29 9.21 11.33
CA TYR A 13 6.76 10.56 11.45
C TYR A 13 7.89 11.59 11.36
N HIS A 14 8.98 11.36 12.06
CA HIS A 14 10.11 12.27 12.03
C HIS A 14 10.73 12.34 10.63
N LEU A 15 10.84 11.20 9.97
CA LEU A 15 11.40 11.16 8.62
C LEU A 15 10.54 11.99 7.67
N PHE A 16 9.23 11.78 7.69
CA PHE A 16 8.33 12.50 6.78
C PHE A 16 8.26 13.99 7.14
N SER A 17 8.30 14.30 8.43
CA SER A 17 8.28 15.68 8.88
C SER A 17 9.50 16.45 8.38
N ARG A 18 10.68 15.81 8.41
CA ARG A 18 11.87 16.45 7.89
C ARG A 18 11.81 16.55 6.37
N MET A 19 11.21 15.57 5.73
CA MET A 19 11.07 15.60 4.29
C MET A 19 10.20 16.78 3.84
N GLU A 20 9.17 17.09 4.61
CA GLU A 20 8.28 18.20 4.28
C GLU A 20 9.00 19.54 4.26
N ASP A 21 10.10 19.69 4.97
CA ASP A 21 10.85 20.93 4.97
C ASP A 21 11.49 21.20 3.61
N GLU A 22 11.67 20.15 2.81
CA GLU A 22 12.36 20.29 1.54
C GLU A 22 11.45 20.01 0.35
N MET A 23 10.43 19.22 0.52
CA MET A 23 9.58 18.80 -0.60
C MET A 23 8.26 18.25 -0.11
N ASN A 24 7.30 18.14 -0.99
CA ASN A 24 6.05 17.46 -0.67
C ASN A 24 6.31 15.96 -0.67
N PRO A 25 6.08 15.26 0.44
CA PRO A 25 6.34 13.83 0.51
C PRO A 25 5.57 13.02 -0.54
N ARG A 26 4.45 13.52 -1.05
CA ARG A 26 3.71 12.83 -2.10
C ARG A 26 4.54 12.65 -3.36
N ALA A 27 5.55 13.48 -3.57
CA ALA A 27 6.42 13.33 -4.73
C ALA A 27 7.22 12.04 -4.66
N MET A 28 7.34 11.43 -3.46
CA MET A 28 8.08 10.18 -3.30
C MET A 28 7.19 8.95 -3.38
N GLN A 29 5.88 9.12 -3.51
CA GLN A 29 5.00 7.97 -3.66
C GLN A 29 5.23 7.33 -5.02
N SER A 30 5.15 5.99 -5.08
CA SER A 30 5.38 5.30 -6.34
C SER A 30 4.25 5.57 -7.32
N GLU A 31 4.59 5.54 -8.59
CA GLU A 31 3.60 5.76 -9.64
C GLU A 31 2.53 4.68 -9.58
N PHE A 32 2.94 3.44 -9.34
CA PHE A 32 2.01 2.33 -9.22
C PHE A 32 0.99 2.59 -8.10
N TYR A 33 1.44 3.05 -6.93
CA TYR A 33 0.53 3.36 -5.83
C TYR A 33 -0.48 4.42 -6.25
N ARG A 34 0.00 5.47 -6.90
CA ARG A 34 -0.89 6.58 -7.32
C ARG A 34 -1.89 6.13 -8.38
N GLU A 35 -1.48 5.24 -9.27
CA GLU A 35 -2.37 4.75 -10.32
C GLU A 35 -3.47 3.86 -9.75
N VAL A 36 -3.13 3.00 -8.77
CA VAL A 36 -4.13 2.17 -8.12
C VAL A 36 -5.11 3.04 -7.34
N ALA A 37 -4.61 4.07 -6.64
CA ALA A 37 -5.48 4.98 -5.90
C ALA A 37 -6.42 5.74 -6.82
N LYS A 38 -5.92 6.14 -7.99
CA LYS A 38 -6.74 6.85 -8.98
C LYS A 38 -7.82 5.94 -9.53
N TYR A 39 -7.47 4.69 -9.85
CA TYR A 39 -8.43 3.71 -10.33
C TYR A 39 -9.55 3.52 -9.32
N ASP A 40 -9.19 3.38 -8.04
CA ASP A 40 -10.18 3.17 -6.98
C ASP A 40 -11.13 4.36 -6.86
N ARG A 41 -10.61 5.58 -6.99
CA ARG A 41 -11.47 6.77 -6.92
C ARG A 41 -12.45 6.81 -8.08
N GLU A 42 -11.97 6.45 -9.26
CA GLU A 42 -12.80 6.52 -10.46
C GLU A 42 -13.85 5.43 -10.54
N HIS A 43 -13.56 4.26 -9.97
CA HIS A 43 -14.44 3.10 -10.09
C HIS A 43 -15.11 2.70 -8.78
N HIS A 44 -14.89 3.47 -7.72
CA HIS A 44 -15.44 3.17 -6.39
C HIS A 44 -15.06 1.75 -5.97
N SER A 45 -13.82 1.37 -6.22
CA SER A 45 -13.33 0.03 -5.90
C SER A 45 -12.37 0.08 -4.72
N ALA A 46 -11.88 -1.07 -4.30
CA ALA A 46 -10.98 -1.20 -3.17
C ALA A 46 -9.74 -2.01 -3.52
N TYR A 47 -9.21 -1.82 -4.71
CA TYR A 47 -8.02 -2.54 -5.15
C TYR A 47 -6.82 -2.24 -4.26
N GLY A 48 -6.65 -0.97 -3.89
CA GLY A 48 -5.52 -0.58 -3.04
C GLY A 48 -5.54 -1.28 -1.70
N LYS A 49 -6.71 -1.43 -1.09
CA LYS A 49 -6.85 -2.09 0.19
C LYS A 49 -6.47 -3.57 0.05
N THR A 50 -6.89 -4.21 -1.03
CA THR A 50 -6.58 -5.61 -1.29
C THR A 50 -5.08 -5.80 -1.52
N VAL A 51 -4.46 -4.91 -2.30
CA VAL A 51 -3.02 -4.96 -2.57
C VAL A 51 -2.25 -4.81 -1.26
N LEU A 52 -2.59 -3.82 -0.44
CA LEU A 52 -1.89 -3.59 0.81
C LEU A 52 -2.00 -4.78 1.74
N CYS A 53 -3.19 -5.33 1.89
CA CYS A 53 -3.41 -6.49 2.75
C CYS A 53 -2.62 -7.70 2.25
N TYR A 54 -2.61 -7.90 0.93
CA TYR A 54 -1.88 -8.98 0.31
C TYR A 54 -0.37 -8.85 0.59
N LEU A 55 0.17 -7.65 0.45
CA LEU A 55 1.58 -7.43 0.72
C LEU A 55 1.92 -7.65 2.20
N LYS A 56 1.03 -7.22 3.08
CA LYS A 56 1.25 -7.40 4.51
C LYS A 56 1.09 -8.84 4.97
N ASN A 57 0.45 -9.66 4.17
CA ASN A 57 0.26 -11.09 4.45
C ASN A 57 1.23 -11.94 3.63
N ASP A 58 2.37 -11.41 3.29
CA ASP A 58 3.43 -12.11 2.57
C ASP A 58 2.95 -12.72 1.25
N CYS A 59 2.09 -12.00 0.56
CA CYS A 59 1.53 -12.41 -0.74
C CYS A 59 0.74 -13.71 -0.63
N SER A 60 0.04 -13.90 0.49
CA SER A 60 -0.82 -15.07 0.67
C SER A 60 -2.26 -14.70 0.37
N ALA A 61 -2.82 -15.25 -0.72
CA ALA A 61 -4.21 -15.02 -1.05
C ALA A 61 -5.13 -15.59 0.03
N THR A 62 -4.76 -16.72 0.63
CA THR A 62 -5.57 -17.33 1.67
C THR A 62 -5.67 -16.44 2.91
N ARG A 63 -4.54 -15.93 3.41
CA ARG A 63 -4.55 -15.05 4.58
C ARG A 63 -5.26 -13.73 4.28
N THR A 64 -5.04 -13.21 3.09
CA THR A 64 -5.67 -11.95 2.67
C THR A 64 -7.20 -12.10 2.64
N SER A 65 -7.67 -13.22 2.05
CA SER A 65 -9.12 -13.44 1.97
C SER A 65 -9.73 -13.57 3.36
N ALA A 66 -9.03 -14.22 4.29
CA ALA A 66 -9.54 -14.35 5.66
C ALA A 66 -9.61 -12.98 6.34
N GLU A 67 -8.59 -12.16 6.17
CA GLU A 67 -8.56 -10.85 6.81
C GLU A 67 -9.60 -9.89 6.24
N LEU A 68 -9.79 -9.90 4.92
CA LEU A 68 -10.72 -8.98 4.28
C LEU A 68 -12.15 -9.50 4.20
N GLY A 69 -12.37 -10.77 4.51
CA GLY A 69 -13.71 -11.36 4.43
C GLY A 69 -14.21 -11.51 3.00
N ILE A 70 -13.32 -11.75 2.04
CA ILE A 70 -13.71 -11.95 0.65
C ILE A 70 -13.15 -13.28 0.17
N HIS A 71 -13.67 -13.79 -0.95
CA HIS A 71 -13.25 -15.09 -1.45
C HIS A 71 -11.81 -15.02 -1.96
N ARG A 72 -11.08 -16.12 -1.78
CA ARG A 72 -9.69 -16.23 -2.22
C ARG A 72 -9.52 -15.94 -3.72
N ASN A 73 -10.47 -16.38 -4.53
CA ASN A 73 -10.40 -16.13 -5.97
C ASN A 73 -10.56 -14.63 -6.29
N THR A 74 -11.34 -13.92 -5.48
CA THR A 74 -11.48 -12.47 -5.67
C THR A 74 -10.13 -11.79 -5.40
N VAL A 75 -9.42 -12.22 -4.36
CA VAL A 75 -8.10 -11.69 -4.08
C VAL A 75 -7.18 -11.95 -5.26
N ARG A 76 -7.14 -13.18 -5.76
CA ARG A 76 -6.27 -13.54 -6.88
C ARG A 76 -6.59 -12.73 -8.13
N ASN A 77 -7.88 -12.53 -8.40
CA ASN A 77 -8.29 -11.77 -9.58
C ASN A 77 -7.85 -10.32 -9.49
N VAL A 78 -7.97 -9.70 -8.30
CA VAL A 78 -7.53 -8.33 -8.11
C VAL A 78 -6.02 -8.24 -8.32
N ILE A 79 -5.26 -9.14 -7.69
CA ILE A 79 -3.80 -9.11 -7.77
C ILE A 79 -3.35 -9.33 -9.22
N GLN A 80 -3.94 -10.30 -9.92
CA GLN A 80 -3.60 -10.56 -11.30
C GLN A 80 -3.90 -9.35 -12.18
N SER A 81 -5.06 -8.74 -11.98
CA SER A 81 -5.47 -7.59 -12.75
C SER A 81 -4.49 -6.42 -12.55
N VAL A 82 -4.09 -6.19 -11.31
CA VAL A 82 -3.19 -5.10 -10.99
C VAL A 82 -1.80 -5.37 -11.59
N GLU A 83 -1.30 -6.59 -11.45
CA GLU A 83 0.02 -6.92 -12.00
C GLU A 83 0.04 -6.80 -13.52
N GLU A 84 -1.02 -7.25 -14.17
CA GLU A 84 -1.08 -7.19 -15.63
C GLU A 84 -1.25 -5.77 -16.14
N ASN A 85 -2.11 -5.00 -15.50
CA ASN A 85 -2.39 -3.64 -15.94
C ASN A 85 -1.21 -2.69 -15.77
N TYR A 86 -0.39 -2.94 -14.76
CA TYR A 86 0.71 -2.02 -14.49
C TYR A 86 2.10 -2.62 -14.78
N GLY A 87 2.13 -3.89 -15.22
CA GLY A 87 3.40 -4.51 -15.63
C GLY A 87 4.38 -4.69 -14.51
N ILE A 88 3.90 -5.00 -13.31
CA ILE A 88 4.78 -5.19 -12.16
C ILE A 88 4.52 -6.54 -11.50
N SER A 89 5.45 -6.97 -10.65
CA SER A 89 5.26 -8.16 -9.84
C SER A 89 5.24 -7.75 -8.38
N LEU A 90 4.17 -8.10 -7.68
CA LEU A 90 4.06 -7.78 -6.25
C LEU A 90 4.93 -8.67 -5.38
N ASP A 91 5.57 -9.70 -5.96
CA ASP A 91 6.53 -10.50 -5.23
C ASP A 91 7.89 -9.81 -5.20
N ASP A 92 8.11 -8.80 -6.01
CA ASP A 92 9.36 -8.07 -6.03
C ASP A 92 9.48 -7.26 -4.74
N ALA A 93 10.52 -7.48 -3.98
CA ALA A 93 10.72 -6.84 -2.68
C ALA A 93 10.75 -5.32 -2.77
N GLU A 94 11.31 -4.77 -3.84
CA GLU A 94 11.39 -3.33 -4.00
C GLU A 94 10.02 -2.72 -4.30
N GLU A 95 9.23 -3.36 -5.15
CA GLU A 95 7.88 -2.90 -5.44
C GLU A 95 7.02 -2.94 -4.19
N LYS A 96 7.17 -4.00 -3.40
CA LYS A 96 6.42 -4.17 -2.17
C LYS A 96 6.77 -3.05 -1.19
N MET A 97 8.07 -2.78 -1.02
CA MET A 97 8.52 -1.74 -0.11
C MET A 97 8.01 -0.37 -0.55
N ARG A 98 8.08 -0.08 -1.84
CA ARG A 98 7.64 1.21 -2.37
C ARG A 98 6.15 1.42 -2.18
N TYR A 99 5.35 0.39 -2.35
CA TYR A 99 3.91 0.49 -2.18
C TYR A 99 3.57 0.78 -0.71
N ILE A 100 4.19 0.02 0.20
CA ILE A 100 3.93 0.18 1.62
C ILE A 100 4.38 1.57 2.09
N LEU A 101 5.54 2.03 1.63
CA LEU A 101 6.04 3.36 1.98
C LEU A 101 5.09 4.44 1.44
N SER A 102 4.60 4.27 0.22
CA SER A 102 3.66 5.24 -0.38
C SER A 102 2.39 5.36 0.45
N MET A 103 1.90 4.23 0.96
CA MET A 103 0.71 4.21 1.80
C MET A 103 0.99 4.93 3.13
N GLN A 104 2.17 4.73 3.70
CA GLN A 104 2.53 5.39 4.95
C GLN A 104 2.64 6.90 4.78
N ILE A 105 3.15 7.36 3.64
CA ILE A 105 3.19 8.78 3.32
C ILE A 105 1.78 9.34 3.26
N GLU A 106 0.88 8.61 2.60
CA GLU A 106 -0.50 9.06 2.47
C GLU A 106 -1.16 9.17 3.85
N GLN A 107 -0.92 8.21 4.73
CA GLN A 107 -1.45 8.25 6.08
C GLN A 107 -0.90 9.44 6.87
N TYR A 108 0.38 9.72 6.71
CA TYR A 108 1.02 10.85 7.39
C TYR A 108 0.39 12.17 6.96
N LEU A 109 0.08 12.31 5.69
CA LEU A 109 -0.46 13.55 5.15
C LEU A 109 -1.97 13.71 5.32
N SER A 110 -2.66 12.68 5.77
CA SER A 110 -4.13 12.73 5.90
C SER A 110 -4.58 13.49 7.15
#